data_65a93f0360becb6fcf3496e80b1b8208
#
_entry.id   65a93f0360becb6fcf3496e80b1b8208
#
_cell.length_a   1.000
_cell.length_b   1.000
_cell.length_c   1.000
_cell.angle_alpha   90.00
_cell.angle_beta   90.00
_cell.angle_gamma   90.00
#
_symmetry.space_group_name_H-M   'P 1'
#
loop_
_entity.id
_entity.type
_entity.pdbx_description
1 polymer ?
#
loop_
_entity_poly.entity_id
_entity_poly.type
_entity_poly.pdbx_seq_one_letter_code
_entity_poly.pdbx_strand_id
1 'polypeptide(L)'
;MVRIGGFSVQNNLLKDSNLLKEFELLDIFYNLVSIPSPSKKEDDVIAWIRDFCKREHINFRQDDYGNVYLKLDATDKTKQPFAFSAHMDVVGDNSPVVPKLDGDFIYVGERTLGADDKAGVACSLYLAKKIKNSDLKHGGLEVIFTRDEESGMSGIEHVEFDKINSKYVLVLDADKMGQLQISGAGYINLQITVEGLLGGHSGIDIQDKDRLNAVKLISELISELPQGVYYADESGVITSCNAGALVAGGVKPSNEYDIKTSKTFIDSLINNSATNIINTYAKCSYSIRSASAEKEEELKNIFIRKINEFNEKYKNLAVSRIEFIPHLLPFEKANDDLIATHHTLASQKAGIQNEISSFHAGAETHVYCQKLNANGVKLMPFLLGTADVYNMHSEREKVDYKSFLKGYEVIENLFYSLNS
;
A
#
# COMPACT_ATOMS: atom_id res chain seq x y z
N MET A 1 -24.15 45.90 -4.01
CA MET A 1 -23.55 45.35 -5.26
C MET A 1 -22.07 45.12 -5.00
N VAL A 2 -21.68 43.90 -4.68
CA VAL A 2 -20.28 43.50 -4.53
C VAL A 2 -19.99 42.63 -5.71
N ARG A 3 -19.12 43.10 -6.61
CA ARG A 3 -18.59 42.25 -7.72
C ARG A 3 -17.57 41.30 -7.14
N ILE A 4 -17.91 40.02 -7.06
CA ILE A 4 -16.96 38.94 -6.86
C ILE A 4 -16.32 38.71 -8.24
N GLY A 5 -15.01 38.97 -8.32
CA GLY A 5 -14.23 38.73 -9.55
C GLY A 5 -14.31 37.27 -9.95
N GLY A 6 -14.86 37.02 -11.13
CA GLY A 6 -14.85 35.72 -11.76
C GLY A 6 -13.43 35.37 -12.19
N PHE A 7 -12.78 34.46 -11.49
CA PHE A 7 -11.70 33.68 -12.07
C PHE A 7 -12.35 32.72 -13.08
N SER A 8 -12.15 32.95 -14.37
CA SER A 8 -12.42 31.94 -15.38
C SER A 8 -11.40 30.81 -15.12
N VAL A 9 -11.83 29.71 -14.53
CA VAL A 9 -11.09 28.47 -14.55
C VAL A 9 -11.03 28.04 -16.02
N GLN A 10 -9.94 28.35 -16.72
CA GLN A 10 -9.65 27.72 -17.99
C GLN A 10 -9.50 26.23 -17.68
N ASN A 11 -10.44 25.41 -18.14
CA ASN A 11 -10.32 23.97 -18.14
C ASN A 11 -9.22 23.57 -19.14
N ASN A 12 -7.97 23.63 -18.72
CA ASN A 12 -6.85 23.18 -19.52
C ASN A 12 -6.84 21.65 -19.51
N LEU A 13 -7.49 21.05 -20.49
CA LEU A 13 -7.44 19.60 -20.67
C LEU A 13 -6.03 19.20 -21.07
N LEU A 14 -5.49 18.16 -20.43
CA LEU A 14 -4.14 17.66 -20.72
C LEU A 14 -3.99 17.28 -22.20
N LYS A 15 -5.01 16.69 -22.81
CA LYS A 15 -5.03 16.33 -24.24
C LYS A 15 -4.79 17.49 -25.21
N ASP A 16 -5.11 18.72 -24.79
CA ASP A 16 -4.96 19.92 -25.61
C ASP A 16 -3.60 20.59 -25.43
N SER A 17 -2.77 20.07 -24.50
CA SER A 17 -1.41 20.53 -24.26
C SER A 17 -0.43 19.99 -25.31
N ASN A 18 0.70 20.68 -25.48
CA ASN A 18 1.79 20.15 -26.33
C ASN A 18 2.61 19.05 -25.62
N LEU A 19 2.43 18.86 -24.31
CA LEU A 19 3.21 17.91 -23.50
C LEU A 19 3.12 16.47 -24.01
N LEU A 20 1.93 16.04 -24.48
CA LEU A 20 1.73 14.69 -25.01
C LEU A 20 2.47 14.46 -26.33
N LYS A 21 2.75 15.52 -27.10
CA LYS A 21 3.55 15.44 -28.33
C LYS A 21 5.06 15.52 -28.04
N GLU A 22 5.43 16.22 -26.97
CA GLU A 22 6.82 16.42 -26.58
C GLU A 22 7.37 15.23 -25.81
N PHE A 23 6.54 14.61 -24.97
CA PHE A 23 6.95 13.52 -24.06
C PHE A 23 6.07 12.28 -24.27
N GLU A 24 6.60 11.28 -24.97
CA GLU A 24 5.89 10.02 -25.24
C GLU A 24 5.46 9.29 -23.95
N LEU A 25 6.24 9.37 -22.87
CA LEU A 25 5.85 8.82 -21.58
C LEU A 25 4.55 9.43 -21.07
N LEU A 26 4.36 10.75 -21.22
CA LEU A 26 3.14 11.44 -20.83
C LEU A 26 1.95 11.07 -21.74
N ASP A 27 2.17 10.78 -23.00
CA ASP A 27 1.13 10.28 -23.89
C ASP A 27 0.67 8.87 -23.47
N ILE A 28 1.61 7.98 -23.16
CA ILE A 28 1.30 6.64 -22.61
C ILE A 28 0.50 6.78 -21.31
N PHE A 29 0.97 7.59 -20.38
CA PHE A 29 0.32 7.84 -19.10
C PHE A 29 -1.10 8.42 -19.28
N TYR A 30 -1.26 9.44 -20.14
CA TYR A 30 -2.55 10.03 -20.44
C TYR A 30 -3.57 8.99 -20.93
N ASN A 31 -3.14 8.13 -21.87
CA ASN A 31 -4.02 7.09 -22.39
C ASN A 31 -4.42 6.10 -21.30
N LEU A 32 -3.50 5.69 -20.44
CA LEU A 32 -3.78 4.76 -19.34
C LEU A 32 -4.74 5.38 -18.30
N VAL A 33 -4.47 6.59 -17.81
CA VAL A 33 -5.33 7.20 -16.77
C VAL A 33 -6.70 7.60 -17.33
N SER A 34 -6.83 7.82 -18.64
CA SER A 34 -8.12 8.10 -19.28
C SER A 34 -9.06 6.90 -19.34
N ILE A 35 -8.55 5.68 -19.08
CA ILE A 35 -9.35 4.44 -19.02
C ILE A 35 -9.71 4.18 -17.56
N PRO A 36 -10.99 4.23 -17.15
CA PRO A 36 -11.40 3.80 -15.82
C PRO A 36 -11.06 2.32 -15.61
N SER A 37 -10.45 2.00 -14.48
CA SER A 37 -10.11 0.62 -14.12
C SER A 37 -10.20 0.39 -12.61
N PRO A 38 -11.40 0.53 -12.00
CA PRO A 38 -11.52 0.16 -10.59
C PRO A 38 -11.24 -1.33 -10.41
N SER A 39 -10.79 -1.71 -9.21
CA SER A 39 -10.46 -3.10 -8.87
C SER A 39 -11.51 -4.08 -9.40
N LYS A 40 -11.05 -5.17 -10.01
CA LYS A 40 -11.85 -6.24 -10.69
C LYS A 40 -12.50 -5.81 -12.02
N LYS A 41 -12.19 -4.62 -12.55
CA LYS A 41 -12.73 -4.09 -13.82
C LYS A 41 -11.62 -3.48 -14.69
N GLU A 42 -10.48 -4.15 -14.77
CA GLU A 42 -9.29 -3.70 -15.49
C GLU A 42 -9.26 -4.15 -16.97
N ASP A 43 -10.31 -4.81 -17.46
CA ASP A 43 -10.29 -5.44 -18.78
C ASP A 43 -10.01 -4.45 -19.93
N ASP A 44 -10.49 -3.20 -19.83
CA ASP A 44 -10.27 -2.16 -20.85
C ASP A 44 -8.81 -1.68 -20.84
N VAL A 45 -8.19 -1.50 -19.67
CA VAL A 45 -6.77 -1.12 -19.59
C VAL A 45 -5.88 -2.27 -20.04
N ILE A 46 -6.24 -3.52 -19.73
CA ILE A 46 -5.54 -4.72 -20.21
C ILE A 46 -5.61 -4.79 -21.76
N ALA A 47 -6.78 -4.51 -22.34
CA ALA A 47 -6.94 -4.48 -23.79
C ALA A 47 -6.04 -3.41 -24.42
N TRP A 48 -5.96 -2.23 -23.82
CA TRP A 48 -5.08 -1.15 -24.30
C TRP A 48 -3.60 -1.55 -24.21
N ILE A 49 -3.17 -2.15 -23.09
CA ILE A 49 -1.79 -2.67 -22.91
C ILE A 49 -1.46 -3.73 -23.97
N ARG A 50 -2.39 -4.64 -24.24
CA ARG A 50 -2.24 -5.67 -25.28
C ARG A 50 -2.02 -5.04 -26.66
N ASP A 51 -2.82 -4.03 -27.01
CA ASP A 51 -2.70 -3.34 -28.28
C ASP A 51 -1.41 -2.52 -28.38
N PHE A 52 -0.97 -1.90 -27.28
CA PHE A 52 0.35 -1.27 -27.17
C PHE A 52 1.47 -2.28 -27.46
N CYS A 53 1.47 -3.41 -26.78
CA CYS A 53 2.49 -4.46 -26.95
C CYS A 53 2.51 -5.00 -28.39
N LYS A 54 1.34 -5.15 -29.01
CA LYS A 54 1.24 -5.58 -30.40
C LYS A 54 1.88 -4.58 -31.37
N ARG A 55 1.65 -3.26 -31.18
CA ARG A 55 2.26 -2.21 -32.00
C ARG A 55 3.78 -2.17 -31.83
N GLU A 56 4.25 -2.33 -30.61
CA GLU A 56 5.69 -2.26 -30.28
C GLU A 56 6.41 -3.62 -30.39
N HIS A 57 5.72 -4.67 -30.86
CA HIS A 57 6.26 -6.02 -30.99
C HIS A 57 6.88 -6.57 -29.68
N ILE A 58 6.23 -6.29 -28.54
CA ILE A 58 6.58 -6.80 -27.22
C ILE A 58 5.75 -8.04 -26.95
N ASN A 59 6.38 -9.10 -26.38
CA ASN A 59 5.67 -10.31 -26.00
C ASN A 59 4.70 -10.00 -24.86
N PHE A 60 3.42 -10.29 -25.08
CA PHE A 60 2.32 -10.12 -24.12
C PHE A 60 1.74 -11.49 -23.75
N ARG A 61 1.53 -11.73 -22.47
CA ARG A 61 0.81 -12.87 -21.94
C ARG A 61 -0.11 -12.41 -20.80
N GLN A 62 -1.23 -13.07 -20.63
CA GLN A 62 -2.17 -12.86 -19.54
C GLN A 62 -2.41 -14.21 -18.86
N ASP A 63 -2.48 -14.24 -17.53
CA ASP A 63 -2.87 -15.44 -16.77
C ASP A 63 -4.39 -15.56 -16.62
N ASP A 64 -4.84 -16.65 -15.99
CA ASP A 64 -6.26 -16.93 -15.80
C ASP A 64 -6.95 -15.95 -14.82
N TYR A 65 -6.19 -15.31 -13.92
CA TYR A 65 -6.72 -14.27 -13.04
C TYR A 65 -6.85 -12.93 -13.75
N GLY A 66 -6.03 -12.72 -14.76
CA GLY A 66 -5.99 -11.52 -15.58
C GLY A 66 -4.76 -10.64 -15.37
N ASN A 67 -3.77 -11.08 -14.57
CA ASN A 67 -2.47 -10.41 -14.52
C ASN A 67 -1.80 -10.46 -15.89
N VAL A 68 -1.02 -9.44 -16.19
CA VAL A 68 -0.35 -9.28 -17.49
C VAL A 68 1.15 -9.41 -17.33
N TYR A 69 1.78 -10.10 -18.26
CA TYR A 69 3.23 -10.33 -18.29
C TYR A 69 3.79 -9.88 -19.62
N LEU A 70 4.82 -9.03 -19.56
CA LEU A 70 5.63 -8.67 -20.72
C LEU A 70 7.03 -9.26 -20.59
N LYS A 71 7.64 -9.62 -21.70
CA LYS A 71 8.99 -10.18 -21.68
C LYS A 71 9.80 -9.73 -22.86
N LEU A 72 11.00 -9.24 -22.57
CA LEU A 72 12.09 -9.08 -23.53
C LEU A 72 13.16 -10.13 -23.19
N ASP A 73 13.47 -11.01 -24.16
CA ASP A 73 14.48 -12.02 -23.99
C ASP A 73 15.88 -11.43 -23.88
N ALA A 74 16.76 -12.10 -23.15
CA ALA A 74 18.13 -11.67 -22.97
C ALA A 74 18.86 -11.53 -24.34
N THR A 75 19.51 -10.38 -24.53
CA THR A 75 20.46 -10.17 -25.63
C THR A 75 21.89 -10.56 -25.23
N ASP A 76 22.13 -10.74 -23.92
CA ASP A 76 23.34 -11.28 -23.33
C ASP A 76 22.99 -12.23 -22.18
N LYS A 77 23.16 -13.54 -22.40
CA LYS A 77 22.80 -14.59 -21.43
C LYS A 77 23.78 -14.68 -20.25
N THR A 78 24.85 -13.94 -20.24
CA THR A 78 25.79 -13.85 -19.10
C THR A 78 25.29 -12.88 -18.02
N LYS A 79 24.36 -12.01 -18.38
CA LYS A 79 23.72 -11.04 -17.49
C LYS A 79 22.44 -11.62 -16.90
N GLN A 80 22.07 -11.15 -15.70
CA GLN A 80 20.84 -11.57 -15.04
C GLN A 80 19.63 -10.74 -15.51
N PRO A 81 18.44 -11.35 -15.55
CA PRO A 81 17.20 -10.61 -15.83
C PRO A 81 16.77 -9.78 -14.63
N PHE A 82 16.00 -8.73 -14.91
CA PHE A 82 15.34 -7.90 -13.90
C PHE A 82 13.84 -7.81 -14.18
N ALA A 83 13.04 -7.80 -13.12
CA ALA A 83 11.59 -7.64 -13.21
C ALA A 83 11.16 -6.26 -12.69
N PHE A 84 10.12 -5.71 -13.33
CA PHE A 84 9.39 -4.54 -12.88
C PHE A 84 7.92 -4.95 -12.65
N SER A 85 7.30 -4.41 -11.60
CA SER A 85 5.90 -4.65 -11.27
C SER A 85 5.17 -3.35 -11.04
N ALA A 86 3.87 -3.32 -11.40
CA ALA A 86 2.95 -2.23 -11.16
C ALA A 86 1.52 -2.77 -11.16
N HIS A 87 0.57 -2.10 -10.50
CA HIS A 87 -0.83 -2.53 -10.57
C HIS A 87 -1.65 -1.72 -11.58
N MET A 88 -2.69 -2.35 -12.14
CA MET A 88 -3.51 -1.77 -13.20
C MET A 88 -4.81 -1.12 -12.71
N ASP A 89 -5.27 -1.53 -11.55
CA ASP A 89 -6.48 -0.99 -10.94
C ASP A 89 -6.21 0.34 -10.24
N VAL A 90 -7.27 1.06 -9.94
CA VAL A 90 -7.26 2.35 -9.24
C VAL A 90 -8.44 2.44 -8.30
N VAL A 91 -8.29 3.16 -7.19
CA VAL A 91 -9.41 3.49 -6.28
C VAL A 91 -10.46 4.30 -7.04
N GLY A 92 -11.74 3.94 -6.89
CA GLY A 92 -12.86 4.69 -7.47
C GLY A 92 -13.86 3.82 -8.23
N ASP A 93 -14.50 4.40 -9.23
CA ASP A 93 -15.57 3.77 -10.01
C ASP A 93 -15.30 3.85 -11.54
N ASN A 94 -16.27 3.41 -12.36
CA ASN A 94 -16.20 3.46 -13.81
C ASN A 94 -16.58 4.81 -14.42
N SER A 95 -16.71 5.90 -13.66
CA SER A 95 -16.98 7.21 -14.24
C SER A 95 -15.83 7.67 -15.16
N PRO A 96 -16.12 8.49 -16.19
CA PRO A 96 -15.08 8.95 -17.11
C PRO A 96 -13.96 9.71 -16.40
N VAL A 97 -12.73 9.47 -16.82
CA VAL A 97 -11.53 10.17 -16.33
C VAL A 97 -11.13 11.21 -17.39
N VAL A 98 -11.11 12.48 -17.00
CA VAL A 98 -10.74 13.58 -17.90
C VAL A 98 -9.55 14.34 -17.28
N PRO A 99 -8.31 13.96 -17.62
CA PRO A 99 -7.12 14.58 -17.05
C PRO A 99 -6.99 16.06 -17.44
N LYS A 100 -6.71 16.89 -16.45
CA LYS A 100 -6.50 18.34 -16.54
C LYS A 100 -5.06 18.67 -16.18
N LEU A 101 -4.58 19.82 -16.63
CA LEU A 101 -3.25 20.34 -16.35
C LEU A 101 -3.37 21.71 -15.65
N ASP A 102 -2.73 21.86 -14.50
CA ASP A 102 -2.58 23.15 -13.79
C ASP A 102 -1.13 23.32 -13.34
N GLY A 103 -0.44 24.25 -13.99
CA GLY A 103 1.01 24.40 -13.81
C GLY A 103 1.74 23.11 -14.17
N ASP A 104 2.41 22.54 -13.18
CA ASP A 104 3.17 21.29 -13.33
C ASP A 104 2.37 20.05 -12.89
N PHE A 105 1.10 20.22 -12.49
CA PHE A 105 0.28 19.13 -11.95
C PHE A 105 -0.77 18.62 -12.93
N ILE A 106 -0.83 17.30 -13.10
CA ILE A 106 -1.91 16.59 -13.77
C ILE A 106 -2.88 16.09 -12.70
N TYR A 107 -4.19 16.30 -12.90
CA TYR A 107 -5.25 15.94 -11.94
C TYR A 107 -6.60 15.76 -12.65
N VAL A 108 -7.63 15.30 -11.93
CA VAL A 108 -9.02 15.25 -12.42
C VAL A 108 -9.93 16.20 -11.64
N GLY A 109 -9.93 16.15 -10.31
CA GLY A 109 -10.64 17.07 -9.42
C GLY A 109 -12.05 16.65 -9.00
N GLU A 110 -12.58 15.55 -9.57
CA GLU A 110 -13.92 15.01 -9.23
C GLU A 110 -13.86 13.54 -8.83
N ARG A 111 -12.67 12.95 -8.96
CA ARG A 111 -12.34 11.58 -8.61
C ARG A 111 -10.82 11.44 -8.53
N THR A 112 -10.33 10.27 -8.12
CA THR A 112 -8.92 9.93 -8.23
C THR A 112 -8.43 10.02 -9.68
N LEU A 113 -7.20 10.44 -9.89
CA LEU A 113 -6.54 10.45 -11.20
C LEU A 113 -6.15 9.02 -11.62
N GLY A 114 -5.72 8.20 -10.65
CA GLY A 114 -5.13 6.87 -10.86
C GLY A 114 -3.67 6.94 -11.30
N ALA A 115 -2.92 7.95 -10.83
CA ALA A 115 -1.46 7.97 -10.96
C ALA A 115 -0.84 6.82 -10.17
N ASP A 116 -1.44 6.46 -9.09
CA ASP A 116 -1.29 5.25 -8.31
C ASP A 116 -2.17 4.14 -8.94
N ASP A 117 -1.61 3.10 -9.64
CA ASP A 117 -0.19 3.00 -10.04
C ASP A 117 -0.02 2.99 -11.58
N LYS A 118 -0.87 3.72 -12.31
CA LYS A 118 -0.70 3.85 -13.77
C LYS A 118 0.58 4.61 -14.16
N ALA A 119 1.22 5.31 -13.22
CA ALA A 119 2.54 5.87 -13.46
C ALA A 119 3.60 4.75 -13.58
N GLY A 120 3.57 3.76 -12.70
CA GLY A 120 4.43 2.57 -12.79
C GLY A 120 4.16 1.74 -14.04
N VAL A 121 2.87 1.56 -14.40
CA VAL A 121 2.49 0.89 -15.65
C VAL A 121 3.08 1.63 -16.85
N ALA A 122 2.93 2.97 -16.93
CA ALA A 122 3.46 3.78 -18.03
C ALA A 122 4.99 3.72 -18.12
N CYS A 123 5.69 3.85 -16.98
CA CYS A 123 7.14 3.71 -16.91
C CYS A 123 7.62 2.36 -17.44
N SER A 124 6.96 1.27 -17.02
CA SER A 124 7.32 -0.09 -17.42
C SER A 124 7.11 -0.32 -18.92
N LEU A 125 5.99 0.15 -19.48
CA LEU A 125 5.71 0.06 -20.91
C LEU A 125 6.70 0.87 -21.75
N TYR A 126 7.00 2.09 -21.32
CA TYR A 126 7.92 2.96 -22.03
C TYR A 126 9.36 2.42 -21.95
N LEU A 127 9.78 1.91 -20.79
CA LEU A 127 11.07 1.23 -20.63
C LEU A 127 11.18 0.02 -21.57
N ALA A 128 10.18 -0.86 -21.58
CA ALA A 128 10.17 -2.03 -22.44
C ALA A 128 10.30 -1.65 -23.93
N LYS A 129 9.56 -0.61 -24.38
CA LYS A 129 9.67 -0.07 -25.73
C LYS A 129 11.09 0.44 -26.03
N LYS A 130 11.67 1.23 -25.13
CA LYS A 130 13.03 1.80 -25.33
C LYS A 130 14.10 0.72 -25.37
N ILE A 131 14.06 -0.24 -24.45
CA ILE A 131 15.00 -1.35 -24.41
C ILE A 131 14.89 -2.23 -25.67
N LYS A 132 13.66 -2.55 -26.08
CA LYS A 132 13.40 -3.32 -27.32
C LYS A 132 14.04 -2.69 -28.56
N ASN A 133 14.07 -1.35 -28.63
CA ASN A 133 14.59 -0.59 -29.77
C ASN A 133 16.04 -0.09 -29.56
N SER A 134 16.72 -0.54 -28.51
CA SER A 134 18.09 -0.17 -28.20
C SER A 134 19.10 -1.27 -28.58
N ASP A 135 20.37 -0.88 -28.64
CA ASP A 135 21.51 -1.80 -28.82
C ASP A 135 22.06 -2.32 -27.47
N LEU A 136 21.38 -2.02 -26.35
CA LEU A 136 21.80 -2.44 -25.01
C LEU A 136 21.88 -3.97 -24.92
N LYS A 137 23.01 -4.45 -24.40
CA LYS A 137 23.16 -5.86 -24.02
C LYS A 137 22.60 -6.07 -22.62
N HIS A 138 21.56 -6.88 -22.48
CA HIS A 138 20.86 -7.09 -21.22
C HIS A 138 20.52 -8.57 -20.98
N GLY A 139 20.35 -8.93 -19.72
CA GLY A 139 20.00 -10.28 -19.28
C GLY A 139 18.51 -10.64 -19.40
N GLY A 140 17.71 -9.71 -19.88
CA GLY A 140 16.26 -9.82 -20.02
C GLY A 140 15.51 -8.79 -19.18
N LEU A 141 14.32 -8.43 -19.64
CA LEU A 141 13.37 -7.60 -18.91
C LEU A 141 12.06 -8.36 -18.77
N GLU A 142 11.58 -8.53 -17.56
CA GLU A 142 10.26 -9.06 -17.24
C GLU A 142 9.41 -7.94 -16.64
N VAL A 143 8.16 -7.80 -17.09
CA VAL A 143 7.21 -6.84 -16.52
C VAL A 143 5.97 -7.59 -16.08
N ILE A 144 5.51 -7.33 -14.88
CA ILE A 144 4.32 -7.92 -14.28
C ILE A 144 3.35 -6.78 -13.97
N PHE A 145 2.15 -6.83 -14.54
CA PHE A 145 1.07 -5.94 -14.18
C PHE A 145 -0.02 -6.73 -13.46
N THR A 146 -0.28 -6.38 -12.22
CA THR A 146 -1.25 -7.06 -11.37
C THR A 146 -2.62 -6.39 -11.46
N ARG A 147 -3.64 -7.15 -11.10
CA ARG A 147 -5.02 -6.69 -10.92
C ARG A 147 -5.33 -6.59 -9.43
N ASP A 148 -6.36 -5.81 -9.10
CA ASP A 148 -7.05 -5.88 -7.80
C ASP A 148 -6.09 -5.72 -6.60
N GLU A 149 -5.14 -4.78 -6.74
CA GLU A 149 -4.24 -4.41 -5.64
C GLU A 149 -5.01 -3.66 -4.56
N GLU A 150 -5.73 -2.61 -4.95
CA GLU A 150 -6.41 -1.62 -4.10
C GLU A 150 -7.56 -2.19 -3.26
N SER A 151 -8.07 -3.36 -3.62
CA SER A 151 -9.11 -4.04 -2.85
C SER A 151 -8.60 -5.21 -1.99
N GLY A 152 -7.28 -5.29 -1.78
CA GLY A 152 -6.65 -6.26 -0.89
C GLY A 152 -5.59 -7.15 -1.53
N MET A 153 -4.89 -6.66 -2.57
CA MET A 153 -3.75 -7.32 -3.20
C MET A 153 -4.06 -8.75 -3.72
N SER A 154 -5.29 -8.98 -4.25
CA SER A 154 -5.66 -10.32 -4.69
C SER A 154 -4.91 -10.76 -5.94
N GLY A 155 -4.55 -9.81 -6.83
CA GLY A 155 -3.84 -10.11 -8.09
C GLY A 155 -2.48 -10.72 -7.84
N ILE A 156 -1.70 -10.14 -6.93
CA ILE A 156 -0.34 -10.62 -6.65
C ILE A 156 -0.33 -12.05 -6.11
N GLU A 157 -1.36 -12.47 -5.36
CA GLU A 157 -1.44 -13.85 -4.87
C GLU A 157 -1.62 -14.89 -5.98
N HIS A 158 -2.11 -14.46 -7.15
CA HIS A 158 -2.31 -15.29 -8.34
C HIS A 158 -1.17 -15.19 -9.37
N VAL A 159 -0.15 -14.37 -9.09
CA VAL A 159 1.02 -14.25 -9.98
C VAL A 159 1.72 -15.61 -10.12
N GLU A 160 2.04 -15.98 -11.37
CA GLU A 160 2.75 -17.21 -11.69
C GLU A 160 4.26 -17.06 -11.43
N PHE A 161 4.65 -17.03 -10.15
CA PHE A 161 6.02 -16.82 -9.68
C PHE A 161 7.01 -17.84 -10.25
N ASP A 162 6.57 -19.06 -10.50
CA ASP A 162 7.33 -20.15 -11.11
C ASP A 162 7.69 -19.90 -12.59
N LYS A 163 7.19 -18.82 -13.19
CA LYS A 163 7.52 -18.39 -14.57
C LYS A 163 8.40 -17.12 -14.60
N ILE A 164 8.68 -16.51 -13.45
CA ILE A 164 9.56 -15.34 -13.31
C ILE A 164 10.99 -15.85 -13.17
N ASN A 165 11.89 -15.41 -14.06
CA ASN A 165 13.31 -15.79 -13.99
C ASN A 165 14.16 -14.83 -13.15
N SER A 166 13.71 -13.59 -13.03
CA SER A 166 14.37 -12.55 -12.27
C SER A 166 14.42 -12.89 -10.78
N LYS A 167 15.56 -12.58 -10.13
CA LYS A 167 15.68 -12.59 -8.67
C LYS A 167 15.16 -11.28 -8.07
N TYR A 168 15.43 -10.18 -8.74
CA TYR A 168 15.07 -8.83 -8.27
C TYR A 168 13.80 -8.33 -8.94
N VAL A 169 12.89 -7.79 -8.14
CA VAL A 169 11.63 -7.20 -8.60
C VAL A 169 11.55 -5.75 -8.12
N LEU A 170 11.44 -4.83 -9.04
CA LEU A 170 11.24 -3.41 -8.77
C LEU A 170 9.74 -3.10 -8.90
N VAL A 171 9.07 -2.95 -7.78
CA VAL A 171 7.65 -2.55 -7.70
C VAL A 171 7.60 -1.03 -7.82
N LEU A 172 6.92 -0.49 -8.82
CA LEU A 172 6.96 0.93 -9.18
C LEU A 172 5.83 1.76 -8.55
N ASP A 173 5.48 1.45 -7.33
CA ASP A 173 4.26 1.84 -6.63
C ASP A 173 4.54 2.73 -5.38
N ALA A 174 5.59 3.56 -5.42
CA ALA A 174 5.82 4.55 -4.36
C ALA A 174 5.49 5.97 -4.84
N ASP A 175 5.01 6.78 -3.90
CA ASP A 175 4.45 8.11 -4.11
C ASP A 175 5.48 9.24 -4.21
N LYS A 176 6.78 8.93 -4.03
CA LYS A 176 7.85 9.92 -4.07
C LYS A 176 8.90 9.60 -5.13
N MET A 177 9.07 10.51 -6.05
CA MET A 177 9.98 10.39 -7.18
C MET A 177 11.40 9.98 -6.76
N GLY A 178 11.87 8.86 -7.36
CA GLY A 178 13.23 8.37 -7.20
C GLY A 178 13.58 7.82 -5.80
N GLN A 179 12.63 7.74 -4.86
CA GLN A 179 12.85 7.10 -3.58
C GLN A 179 12.87 5.57 -3.74
N LEU A 180 13.90 4.92 -3.21
CA LEU A 180 14.01 3.46 -3.13
C LEU A 180 13.69 3.00 -1.71
N GLN A 181 12.69 2.15 -1.56
CA GLN A 181 12.32 1.56 -0.29
C GLN A 181 12.74 0.09 -0.26
N ILE A 182 13.55 -0.26 0.73
CA ILE A 182 14.25 -1.55 0.84
C ILE A 182 13.67 -2.46 1.91
N SER A 183 12.66 -1.99 2.61
CA SER A 183 11.89 -2.73 3.61
C SER A 183 10.53 -2.08 3.80
N GLY A 184 9.55 -2.82 4.31
CA GLY A 184 8.20 -2.31 4.53
C GLY A 184 7.51 -2.99 5.73
N ALA A 185 6.62 -2.24 6.39
CA ALA A 185 5.97 -2.71 7.59
C ALA A 185 4.88 -3.74 7.29
N GLY A 186 4.98 -4.91 7.89
CA GLY A 186 3.88 -5.83 8.03
C GLY A 186 2.73 -5.23 8.85
N TYR A 187 1.58 -5.91 8.83
CA TYR A 187 0.39 -5.47 9.52
C TYR A 187 -0.26 -6.63 10.28
N ILE A 188 -0.48 -6.44 11.57
CA ILE A 188 -1.21 -7.35 12.43
C ILE A 188 -2.36 -6.59 13.08
N ASN A 189 -3.56 -7.15 12.99
CA ASN A 189 -4.67 -6.74 13.81
C ASN A 189 -4.68 -7.59 15.08
N LEU A 190 -4.89 -6.99 16.24
CA LEU A 190 -5.09 -7.73 17.48
C LEU A 190 -6.40 -7.34 18.13
N GLN A 191 -7.02 -8.33 18.76
CA GLN A 191 -8.26 -8.18 19.48
C GLN A 191 -8.04 -8.56 20.93
N ILE A 192 -8.45 -7.68 21.83
CA ILE A 192 -8.37 -7.88 23.27
C ILE A 192 -9.79 -7.87 23.84
N THR A 193 -10.13 -8.89 24.62
CA THR A 193 -11.43 -9.00 25.27
C THR A 193 -11.27 -8.97 26.79
N VAL A 194 -12.30 -8.49 27.50
CA VAL A 194 -12.48 -8.66 28.93
C VAL A 194 -13.85 -9.29 29.13
N GLU A 195 -13.88 -10.44 29.80
CA GLU A 195 -15.07 -11.27 29.97
C GLU A 195 -15.04 -12.03 31.32
N GLY A 196 -16.06 -12.88 31.58
CA GLY A 196 -16.12 -13.72 32.79
C GLY A 196 -16.66 -13.03 34.04
N LEU A 197 -17.23 -11.83 33.89
CA LEU A 197 -17.77 -11.04 35.00
C LEU A 197 -19.20 -11.46 35.37
N LEU A 198 -19.55 -11.27 36.64
CA LEU A 198 -20.87 -11.65 37.19
C LEU A 198 -22.02 -10.79 36.65
N GLY A 199 -21.76 -9.50 36.34
CA GLY A 199 -22.81 -8.56 35.97
C GLY A 199 -23.75 -8.20 37.12
N GLY A 200 -24.89 -7.58 36.78
CA GLY A 200 -25.92 -7.23 37.76
C GLY A 200 -26.57 -5.86 37.51
N HIS A 201 -27.51 -5.51 38.39
CA HIS A 201 -28.17 -4.22 38.36
C HIS A 201 -27.31 -3.13 38.99
N SER A 202 -27.03 -2.05 38.25
CA SER A 202 -26.08 -1.00 38.66
C SER A 202 -26.47 -0.21 39.93
N GLY A 203 -27.71 -0.31 40.37
CA GLY A 203 -28.18 0.32 41.63
C GLY A 203 -28.28 -0.65 42.81
N ILE A 204 -28.60 -1.95 42.56
CA ILE A 204 -28.85 -2.93 43.62
C ILE A 204 -27.53 -3.71 43.91
N ASP A 205 -26.88 -4.19 42.87
CA ASP A 205 -25.75 -5.09 42.99
C ASP A 205 -24.40 -4.36 43.06
N ILE A 206 -24.38 -3.03 42.90
CA ILE A 206 -23.13 -2.24 42.86
C ILE A 206 -22.32 -2.30 44.18
N GLN A 207 -22.94 -2.67 45.27
CA GLN A 207 -22.30 -2.82 46.57
C GLN A 207 -21.45 -4.10 46.67
N ASP A 208 -21.73 -5.09 45.83
CA ASP A 208 -20.97 -6.33 45.75
C ASP A 208 -19.64 -6.06 45.05
N LYS A 209 -18.52 -6.15 45.79
CA LYS A 209 -17.16 -5.85 45.31
C LYS A 209 -16.67 -6.82 44.25
N ASP A 210 -17.26 -8.00 44.13
CA ASP A 210 -16.90 -9.01 43.15
C ASP A 210 -17.60 -8.77 41.80
N ARG A 211 -18.55 -7.82 41.71
CA ARG A 211 -19.22 -7.42 40.48
C ARG A 211 -18.50 -6.28 39.79
N LEU A 212 -17.39 -6.63 39.17
CA LEU A 212 -16.59 -5.69 38.40
C LEU A 212 -17.29 -5.33 37.07
N ASN A 213 -16.95 -4.17 36.51
CA ASN A 213 -17.54 -3.66 35.28
C ASN A 213 -16.55 -3.73 34.13
N ALA A 214 -16.92 -4.40 33.05
CA ALA A 214 -16.06 -4.60 31.87
C ALA A 214 -15.58 -3.30 31.23
N VAL A 215 -16.43 -2.25 31.20
CA VAL A 215 -16.04 -0.93 30.66
C VAL A 215 -14.88 -0.34 31.45
N LYS A 216 -14.93 -0.44 32.78
CA LYS A 216 -13.87 0.07 33.66
C LYS A 216 -12.59 -0.75 33.52
N LEU A 217 -12.72 -2.07 33.50
CA LEU A 217 -11.57 -2.98 33.41
C LEU A 217 -10.83 -2.88 32.08
N ILE A 218 -11.54 -2.83 30.95
CA ILE A 218 -10.91 -2.66 29.64
C ILE A 218 -10.24 -1.30 29.52
N SER A 219 -10.83 -0.24 30.09
CA SER A 219 -10.23 1.10 30.09
C SER A 219 -8.93 1.15 30.90
N GLU A 220 -8.91 0.46 32.05
CA GLU A 220 -7.71 0.32 32.86
C GLU A 220 -6.62 -0.44 32.10
N LEU A 221 -6.95 -1.59 31.52
CA LEU A 221 -6.02 -2.40 30.74
C LEU A 221 -5.43 -1.60 29.58
N ILE A 222 -6.27 -0.93 28.79
CA ILE A 222 -5.81 -0.13 27.63
C ILE A 222 -4.88 0.99 28.07
N SER A 223 -5.09 1.62 29.22
CA SER A 223 -4.22 2.69 29.70
C SER A 223 -2.80 2.23 30.02
N GLU A 224 -2.59 0.93 30.20
CA GLU A 224 -1.26 0.32 30.43
C GLU A 224 -0.64 -0.27 29.16
N LEU A 225 -1.39 -0.39 28.07
CA LEU A 225 -0.89 -0.91 26.79
C LEU A 225 -0.13 0.17 26.02
N PRO A 226 0.87 -0.22 25.21
CA PRO A 226 1.63 0.73 24.39
C PRO A 226 0.78 1.38 23.32
N GLN A 227 1.16 2.59 22.91
CA GLN A 227 0.54 3.36 21.84
C GLN A 227 1.61 4.17 21.10
N GLY A 228 1.50 4.24 19.76
CA GLY A 228 2.41 5.01 18.93
C GLY A 228 3.66 4.25 18.52
N VAL A 229 4.76 4.97 18.30
CA VAL A 229 6.02 4.39 17.87
C VAL A 229 6.69 3.70 19.06
N TYR A 230 6.92 2.40 18.93
CA TYR A 230 7.66 1.58 19.91
C TYR A 230 9.17 1.58 19.62
N TYR A 231 9.53 1.50 18.33
CA TYR A 231 10.91 1.47 17.86
C TYR A 231 11.04 2.26 16.56
N ALA A 232 12.15 2.95 16.40
CA ALA A 232 12.57 3.56 15.13
C ALA A 232 14.09 3.62 15.08
N ASP A 233 14.67 3.44 13.88
CA ASP A 233 16.11 3.56 13.65
C ASP A 233 16.44 4.51 12.49
N GLU A 234 17.75 4.74 12.28
CA GLU A 234 18.25 5.63 11.23
C GLU A 234 18.02 5.10 9.80
N SER A 235 17.75 3.79 9.64
CA SER A 235 17.40 3.20 8.34
C SER A 235 15.92 3.39 7.97
N GLY A 236 15.13 4.02 8.83
CA GLY A 236 13.71 4.25 8.64
C GLY A 236 12.83 3.05 9.05
N VAL A 237 13.40 2.00 9.64
CA VAL A 237 12.61 0.89 10.21
C VAL A 237 11.83 1.41 11.40
N ILE A 238 10.51 1.28 11.34
CA ILE A 238 9.60 1.69 12.40
C ILE A 238 8.78 0.48 12.86
N THR A 239 8.59 0.37 14.18
CA THR A 239 7.59 -0.52 14.80
C THR A 239 6.64 0.32 15.62
N SER A 240 5.36 0.19 15.37
CA SER A 240 4.33 0.99 16.00
C SER A 240 3.09 0.18 16.34
N CYS A 241 2.28 0.69 17.25
CA CYS A 241 0.95 0.16 17.52
C CYS A 241 -0.06 1.30 17.68
N ASN A 242 -1.31 0.99 17.33
CA ASN A 242 -2.39 1.95 17.42
C ASN A 242 -3.67 1.30 17.95
N ALA A 243 -4.28 1.91 18.96
CA ALA A 243 -5.62 1.56 19.42
C ALA A 243 -6.64 1.96 18.35
N GLY A 244 -7.31 0.97 17.74
CA GLY A 244 -8.26 1.19 16.65
C GLY A 244 -9.67 1.48 17.15
N ALA A 245 -10.22 0.58 17.96
CA ALA A 245 -11.58 0.71 18.47
C ALA A 245 -11.71 0.12 19.88
N LEU A 246 -12.62 0.70 20.66
CA LEU A 246 -13.04 0.18 21.96
C LEU A 246 -14.57 0.11 21.98
N VAL A 247 -15.10 -1.09 22.22
CA VAL A 247 -16.54 -1.32 22.39
C VAL A 247 -16.77 -2.05 23.72
N ALA A 248 -17.60 -1.46 24.53
CA ALA A 248 -17.98 -2.03 25.83
C ALA A 248 -19.44 -1.68 26.14
N GLY A 249 -20.12 -2.58 26.85
CA GLY A 249 -21.52 -2.38 27.24
C GLY A 249 -22.50 -3.23 26.44
N GLY A 250 -23.79 -3.00 26.65
CA GLY A 250 -24.91 -3.79 26.09
C GLY A 250 -25.29 -3.47 24.65
N VAL A 251 -24.39 -2.90 23.85
CA VAL A 251 -24.68 -2.51 22.46
C VAL A 251 -24.53 -3.72 21.55
N LYS A 252 -25.57 -4.05 20.79
CA LYS A 252 -25.43 -4.97 19.65
C LYS A 252 -24.78 -4.22 18.51
N PRO A 253 -23.64 -4.69 17.95
CA PRO A 253 -23.04 -4.08 16.75
C PRO A 253 -24.07 -4.14 15.61
N SER A 254 -24.29 -3.04 14.91
CA SER A 254 -24.96 -3.08 13.60
C SER A 254 -24.01 -3.72 12.59
N ASN A 255 -24.54 -4.51 11.65
CA ASN A 255 -23.75 -5.21 10.64
C ASN A 255 -23.24 -4.29 9.52
N GLU A 256 -23.45 -2.98 9.59
CA GLU A 256 -23.00 -2.00 8.61
C GLU A 256 -21.97 -1.07 9.27
N TYR A 257 -20.71 -1.30 8.93
CA TYR A 257 -19.61 -0.39 9.26
C TYR A 257 -19.52 0.69 8.19
N ASP A 258 -20.03 1.87 8.46
CA ASP A 258 -19.56 3.07 7.77
C ASP A 258 -18.27 3.55 8.46
N ILE A 259 -17.13 3.30 7.82
CA ILE A 259 -15.79 3.68 8.30
C ILE A 259 -15.65 5.22 8.41
N LYS A 260 -16.47 5.98 7.73
CA LYS A 260 -16.63 7.44 7.93
C LYS A 260 -17.34 7.78 9.22
N THR A 261 -17.18 6.93 10.22
CA THR A 261 -17.86 6.98 11.49
C THR A 261 -17.74 8.31 12.14
N SER A 262 -18.68 8.99 11.74
CA SER A 262 -19.04 10.26 12.20
C SER A 262 -19.41 10.16 13.68
N LYS A 263 -19.32 11.27 14.34
CA LYS A 263 -19.93 11.52 15.63
C LYS A 263 -21.33 10.88 15.75
N THR A 264 -22.12 10.89 14.66
CA THR A 264 -23.49 10.32 14.58
C THR A 264 -23.53 8.82 14.90
N PHE A 265 -22.56 8.03 14.46
CA PHE A 265 -22.52 6.59 14.77
C PHE A 265 -22.21 6.37 16.26
N ILE A 266 -21.23 7.07 16.81
CA ILE A 266 -20.87 6.99 18.24
C ILE A 266 -22.05 7.44 19.12
N ASP A 267 -22.71 8.54 18.75
CA ASP A 267 -23.88 9.04 19.46
C ASP A 267 -25.02 8.02 19.40
N SER A 268 -25.24 7.33 18.27
CA SER A 268 -26.21 6.26 18.14
C SER A 268 -25.90 5.07 19.05
N LEU A 269 -24.64 4.64 19.12
CA LEU A 269 -24.22 3.56 20.02
C LEU A 269 -24.47 3.94 21.49
N ILE A 270 -24.09 5.13 21.90
CA ILE A 270 -24.28 5.62 23.27
C ILE A 270 -25.76 5.75 23.61
N ASN A 271 -26.56 6.33 22.72
CA ASN A 271 -27.99 6.50 22.94
C ASN A 271 -28.77 5.19 23.05
N ASN A 272 -28.25 4.12 22.44
CA ASN A 272 -28.85 2.76 22.52
C ASN A 272 -28.19 1.90 23.61
N SER A 273 -27.28 2.43 24.42
CA SER A 273 -26.60 1.67 25.48
C SER A 273 -27.46 1.57 26.74
N ALA A 274 -27.34 0.44 27.45
CA ALA A 274 -27.94 0.23 28.73
C ALA A 274 -27.03 0.72 29.86
N THR A 275 -27.45 1.75 30.60
CA THR A 275 -26.64 2.34 31.69
C THR A 275 -27.01 1.77 33.07
N ASN A 276 -28.07 0.97 33.15
CA ASN A 276 -28.57 0.39 34.38
C ASN A 276 -28.08 -1.05 34.68
N ILE A 277 -27.10 -1.53 33.90
CA ILE A 277 -26.47 -2.83 34.10
C ILE A 277 -24.98 -2.69 34.42
N ILE A 278 -24.43 -3.66 35.14
CA ILE A 278 -23.00 -3.83 35.28
C ILE A 278 -22.53 -4.67 34.10
N ASN A 279 -21.75 -4.06 33.20
CA ASN A 279 -21.36 -4.68 31.93
C ASN A 279 -20.35 -5.82 32.14
N THR A 280 -20.59 -6.94 31.46
CA THR A 280 -19.84 -8.21 31.62
C THR A 280 -18.89 -8.51 30.48
N TYR A 281 -18.91 -7.71 29.40
CA TYR A 281 -18.08 -7.90 28.22
C TYR A 281 -17.59 -6.58 27.68
N ALA A 282 -16.32 -6.56 27.27
CA ALA A 282 -15.72 -5.45 26.55
C ALA A 282 -14.69 -5.99 25.55
N LYS A 283 -14.50 -5.27 24.44
CA LYS A 283 -13.56 -5.62 23.39
C LYS A 283 -12.89 -4.38 22.84
N CYS A 284 -11.59 -4.46 22.58
CA CYS A 284 -10.88 -3.46 21.83
C CYS A 284 -10.06 -4.11 20.69
N SER A 285 -9.80 -3.33 19.66
CA SER A 285 -8.88 -3.68 18.58
C SER A 285 -7.68 -2.75 18.58
N TYR A 286 -6.53 -3.33 18.25
CA TYR A 286 -5.29 -2.61 17.99
C TYR A 286 -4.74 -3.04 16.64
N SER A 287 -3.84 -2.23 16.08
CA SER A 287 -2.96 -2.63 15.00
C SER A 287 -1.51 -2.57 15.44
N ILE A 288 -0.71 -3.51 14.97
CA ILE A 288 0.75 -3.45 15.03
C ILE A 288 1.26 -3.36 13.59
N ARG A 289 2.21 -2.47 13.35
CA ARG A 289 2.98 -2.37 12.11
C ARG A 289 4.46 -2.43 12.41
N SER A 290 5.20 -3.25 11.66
CA SER A 290 6.65 -3.36 11.81
C SER A 290 7.32 -3.80 10.52
N ALA A 291 8.44 -3.15 10.15
CA ALA A 291 9.34 -3.61 9.10
C ALA A 291 10.44 -4.57 9.62
N SER A 292 10.39 -4.94 10.91
CA SER A 292 11.29 -5.89 11.57
C SER A 292 10.50 -6.95 12.32
N ALA A 293 10.67 -8.21 11.93
CA ALA A 293 10.02 -9.34 12.62
C ALA A 293 10.46 -9.45 14.08
N GLU A 294 11.72 -9.16 14.40
CA GLU A 294 12.24 -9.15 15.77
C GLU A 294 11.50 -8.10 16.63
N LYS A 295 11.40 -6.86 16.15
CA LYS A 295 10.75 -5.77 16.89
C LYS A 295 9.23 -5.93 16.97
N GLU A 296 8.64 -6.57 15.98
CA GLU A 296 7.24 -6.98 16.04
C GLU A 296 7.00 -7.97 17.18
N GLU A 297 7.85 -9.00 17.29
CA GLU A 297 7.73 -10.01 18.33
C GLU A 297 8.00 -9.44 19.73
N GLU A 298 8.98 -8.52 19.87
CA GLU A 298 9.19 -7.80 21.13
C GLU A 298 7.93 -7.04 21.57
N LEU A 299 7.28 -6.33 20.63
CA LEU A 299 6.05 -5.58 20.93
C LEU A 299 4.89 -6.51 21.30
N LYS A 300 4.69 -7.62 20.57
CA LYS A 300 3.68 -8.64 20.90
C LYS A 300 3.88 -9.17 22.33
N ASN A 301 5.12 -9.44 22.71
CA ASN A 301 5.44 -9.93 24.05
C ASN A 301 5.10 -8.93 25.16
N ILE A 302 5.18 -7.62 24.88
CA ILE A 302 4.72 -6.59 25.82
C ILE A 302 3.21 -6.70 26.02
N PHE A 303 2.41 -6.83 24.93
CA PHE A 303 0.96 -7.02 25.05
C PHE A 303 0.62 -8.27 25.84
N ILE A 304 1.24 -9.42 25.53
CA ILE A 304 1.02 -10.69 26.23
C ILE A 304 1.31 -10.55 27.74
N ARG A 305 2.43 -9.92 28.09
CA ARG A 305 2.80 -9.69 29.49
C ARG A 305 1.74 -8.86 30.22
N LYS A 306 1.25 -7.78 29.61
CA LYS A 306 0.23 -6.92 30.21
C LYS A 306 -1.11 -7.64 30.40
N ILE A 307 -1.50 -8.49 29.46
CA ILE A 307 -2.68 -9.35 29.59
C ILE A 307 -2.51 -10.34 30.78
N ASN A 308 -1.33 -10.94 30.93
CA ASN A 308 -1.05 -11.85 32.03
C ASN A 308 -1.05 -11.13 33.40
N GLU A 309 -0.44 -9.93 33.48
CA GLU A 309 -0.50 -9.08 34.67
C GLU A 309 -1.93 -8.75 35.07
N PHE A 310 -2.78 -8.39 34.08
CA PHE A 310 -4.20 -8.16 34.31
C PHE A 310 -4.92 -9.42 34.83
N ASN A 311 -4.69 -10.58 34.23
CA ASN A 311 -5.33 -11.83 34.60
C ASN A 311 -4.94 -12.28 36.02
N GLU A 312 -3.70 -12.06 36.45
CA GLU A 312 -3.29 -12.32 37.83
C GLU A 312 -3.93 -11.33 38.81
N LYS A 313 -4.02 -10.05 38.48
CA LYS A 313 -4.67 -9.03 39.30
C LYS A 313 -6.15 -9.31 39.55
N TYR A 314 -6.87 -9.76 38.51
CA TYR A 314 -8.31 -10.00 38.55
C TYR A 314 -8.68 -11.49 38.55
N LYS A 315 -7.79 -12.33 39.09
CA LYS A 315 -7.96 -13.78 39.18
C LYS A 315 -9.30 -14.15 39.80
N ASN A 316 -10.04 -15.05 39.14
CA ASN A 316 -11.39 -15.50 39.49
C ASN A 316 -12.52 -14.44 39.37
N LEU A 317 -12.24 -13.20 38.99
CA LEU A 317 -13.20 -12.12 38.85
C LEU A 317 -13.42 -11.70 37.39
N ALA A 318 -12.35 -11.70 36.58
CA ALA A 318 -12.38 -11.36 35.17
C ALA A 318 -11.25 -12.08 34.42
N VAL A 319 -11.42 -12.26 33.12
CA VAL A 319 -10.40 -12.81 32.22
C VAL A 319 -10.23 -11.87 31.02
N SER A 320 -8.99 -11.54 30.72
CA SER A 320 -8.63 -10.90 29.44
C SER A 320 -7.98 -11.92 28.51
N ARG A 321 -8.33 -11.86 27.23
CA ARG A 321 -7.73 -12.65 26.14
C ARG A 321 -7.22 -11.72 25.07
N ILE A 322 -6.15 -12.14 24.42
CA ILE A 322 -5.60 -11.47 23.24
C ILE A 322 -5.53 -12.46 22.08
N GLU A 323 -5.90 -12.01 20.90
CA GLU A 323 -5.77 -12.73 19.65
C GLU A 323 -5.01 -11.86 18.65
N PHE A 324 -3.98 -12.43 18.03
CA PHE A 324 -3.22 -11.79 16.95
C PHE A 324 -3.69 -12.32 15.60
N ILE A 325 -4.10 -11.44 14.72
CA ILE A 325 -4.63 -11.76 13.38
C ILE A 325 -3.69 -11.13 12.34
N PRO A 326 -2.69 -11.89 11.85
CA PRO A 326 -1.79 -11.39 10.83
C PRO A 326 -2.56 -11.12 9.52
N HIS A 327 -2.31 -9.96 8.91
CA HIS A 327 -2.84 -9.60 7.60
C HIS A 327 -1.73 -9.52 6.56
N LEU A 328 -0.56 -8.99 6.95
CA LEU A 328 0.55 -8.79 6.04
C LEU A 328 1.87 -9.05 6.79
N LEU A 329 2.69 -9.96 6.26
CA LEU A 329 4.03 -10.20 6.80
C LEU A 329 4.96 -9.03 6.47
N PRO A 330 5.98 -8.73 7.28
CA PRO A 330 6.92 -7.67 6.97
C PRO A 330 7.72 -7.98 5.69
N PHE A 331 8.00 -6.95 4.93
CA PHE A 331 9.00 -6.95 3.89
C PHE A 331 10.33 -6.50 4.50
N GLU A 332 11.17 -7.45 4.88
CA GLU A 332 12.46 -7.16 5.52
C GLU A 332 13.54 -6.83 4.48
N LYS A 333 14.47 -5.95 4.87
CA LYS A 333 15.65 -5.61 4.07
C LYS A 333 16.44 -6.89 3.73
N ALA A 334 16.69 -7.10 2.44
CA ALA A 334 17.57 -8.18 1.98
C ALA A 334 19.05 -7.90 2.31
N ASN A 335 19.83 -8.96 2.56
CA ASN A 335 21.28 -8.88 2.70
C ASN A 335 21.96 -8.84 1.32
N ASP A 336 21.56 -7.88 0.48
CA ASP A 336 22.04 -7.72 -0.88
C ASP A 336 21.90 -6.25 -1.29
N ASP A 337 23.02 -5.58 -1.52
CA ASP A 337 23.04 -4.15 -1.80
C ASP A 337 23.11 -3.83 -3.32
N LEU A 338 22.95 -4.83 -4.21
CA LEU A 338 23.07 -4.62 -5.65
C LEU A 338 22.15 -3.49 -6.15
N ILE A 339 20.86 -3.62 -5.89
CA ILE A 339 19.86 -2.63 -6.36
C ILE A 339 20.11 -1.27 -5.71
N ALA A 340 20.39 -1.21 -4.41
CA ALA A 340 20.66 0.05 -3.70
C ALA A 340 21.91 0.77 -4.25
N THR A 341 22.98 0.01 -4.58
CA THR A 341 24.20 0.54 -5.18
C THR A 341 23.93 1.14 -6.55
N HIS A 342 23.26 0.37 -7.43
CA HIS A 342 22.96 0.83 -8.79
C HIS A 342 21.90 1.94 -8.81
N HIS A 343 20.98 1.96 -7.86
CA HIS A 343 20.04 3.07 -7.67
C HIS A 343 20.76 4.36 -7.29
N THR A 344 21.77 4.29 -6.42
CA THR A 344 22.61 5.44 -6.08
C THR A 344 23.29 6.03 -7.33
N LEU A 345 23.86 5.18 -8.18
CA LEU A 345 24.47 5.62 -9.44
C LEU A 345 23.44 6.21 -10.41
N ALA A 346 22.24 5.60 -10.48
CA ALA A 346 21.16 6.08 -11.34
C ALA A 346 20.64 7.46 -10.90
N SER A 347 20.45 7.65 -9.58
CA SER A 347 20.05 8.94 -8.99
C SER A 347 21.09 10.03 -9.23
N GLN A 348 22.36 9.73 -9.04
CA GLN A 348 23.45 10.67 -9.34
C GLN A 348 23.45 11.07 -10.82
N LYS A 349 23.28 10.11 -11.74
CA LYS A 349 23.24 10.36 -13.17
C LYS A 349 22.03 11.19 -13.57
N ALA A 350 20.89 10.99 -12.91
CA ALA A 350 19.68 11.79 -13.08
C ALA A 350 19.79 13.18 -12.40
N GLY A 351 20.82 13.43 -11.61
CA GLY A 351 21.02 14.71 -10.90
C GLY A 351 20.04 14.93 -9.74
N ILE A 352 19.57 13.84 -9.10
CA ILE A 352 18.70 13.91 -7.92
C ILE A 352 19.43 13.40 -6.68
N GLN A 353 18.92 13.79 -5.52
CA GLN A 353 19.37 13.23 -4.24
C GLN A 353 18.96 11.75 -4.17
N ASN A 354 19.92 10.89 -3.84
CA ASN A 354 19.63 9.49 -3.56
C ASN A 354 18.89 9.38 -2.21
N GLU A 355 17.74 8.73 -2.23
CA GLU A 355 16.95 8.49 -1.02
C GLU A 355 16.62 6.99 -0.93
N ILE A 356 17.14 6.35 0.13
CA ILE A 356 16.89 4.94 0.45
C ILE A 356 16.28 4.91 1.84
N SER A 357 15.12 4.25 1.98
CA SER A 357 14.37 4.23 3.23
C SER A 357 13.63 2.91 3.43
N SER A 358 12.92 2.83 4.54
CA SER A 358 11.87 1.84 4.82
C SER A 358 10.51 2.52 4.73
N PHE A 359 9.47 1.76 4.37
CA PHE A 359 8.14 2.34 4.33
C PHE A 359 7.18 1.69 5.34
N HIS A 360 6.23 2.48 5.85
CA HIS A 360 5.40 2.06 6.98
C HIS A 360 3.96 1.72 6.59
N ALA A 361 3.79 1.18 5.37
CA ALA A 361 2.52 0.73 4.81
C ALA A 361 2.68 -0.64 4.11
N GLY A 362 1.61 -1.18 3.53
CA GLY A 362 1.63 -2.39 2.73
C GLY A 362 1.79 -2.07 1.24
N ALA A 363 2.41 -2.97 0.50
CA ALA A 363 2.49 -2.99 -0.96
C ALA A 363 2.77 -4.43 -1.44
N GLU A 364 2.70 -4.69 -2.71
CA GLU A 364 2.96 -6.02 -3.30
C GLU A 364 4.34 -6.59 -2.99
N THR A 365 5.32 -5.74 -2.65
CA THR A 365 6.65 -6.17 -2.18
C THR A 365 6.58 -7.17 -1.02
N HIS A 366 5.57 -7.06 -0.14
CA HIS A 366 5.36 -7.95 1.00
C HIS A 366 5.01 -9.37 0.57
N VAL A 367 4.33 -9.52 -0.57
CA VAL A 367 4.00 -10.83 -1.15
C VAL A 367 5.20 -11.36 -1.92
N TYR A 368 5.81 -10.55 -2.80
CA TYR A 368 7.00 -10.95 -3.56
C TYR A 368 8.09 -11.52 -2.66
N CYS A 369 8.41 -10.88 -1.53
CA CYS A 369 9.47 -11.34 -0.63
C CYS A 369 9.21 -12.70 0.03
N GLN A 370 8.00 -13.26 -0.06
CA GLN A 370 7.64 -14.59 0.45
C GLN A 370 7.71 -15.68 -0.63
N LYS A 371 7.91 -15.33 -1.90
CA LYS A 371 7.79 -16.26 -3.04
C LYS A 371 9.18 -16.65 -3.59
N LEU A 372 9.19 -17.75 -4.34
CA LEU A 372 10.35 -18.24 -5.08
C LEU A 372 10.12 -18.03 -6.58
N ASN A 373 11.18 -17.71 -7.32
CA ASN A 373 11.15 -17.60 -8.76
C ASN A 373 11.21 -18.98 -9.47
N ALA A 374 11.22 -19.00 -10.80
CA ALA A 374 11.30 -20.21 -11.64
C ALA A 374 12.52 -21.11 -11.32
N ASN A 375 13.59 -20.55 -10.75
CA ASN A 375 14.80 -21.27 -10.39
C ASN A 375 14.85 -21.69 -8.92
N GLY A 376 13.75 -21.55 -8.16
CA GLY A 376 13.67 -21.84 -6.73
C GLY A 376 14.44 -20.85 -5.85
N VAL A 377 14.78 -19.67 -6.38
CA VAL A 377 15.48 -18.59 -5.66
C VAL A 377 14.44 -17.63 -5.05
N LYS A 378 14.63 -17.25 -3.80
CA LYS A 378 13.78 -16.27 -3.13
C LYS A 378 13.81 -14.94 -3.85
N LEU A 379 12.64 -14.40 -4.17
CA LEU A 379 12.51 -13.08 -4.78
C LEU A 379 12.97 -11.98 -3.83
N MET A 380 13.62 -10.98 -4.39
CA MET A 380 14.08 -9.77 -3.67
C MET A 380 13.37 -8.56 -4.26
N PRO A 381 12.24 -8.15 -3.71
CA PRO A 381 11.55 -6.96 -4.15
C PRO A 381 12.19 -5.68 -3.59
N PHE A 382 11.91 -4.58 -4.28
CA PHE A 382 12.20 -3.21 -3.88
C PHE A 382 11.03 -2.34 -4.33
N LEU A 383 10.65 -1.34 -3.54
CA LEU A 383 9.61 -0.40 -3.92
C LEU A 383 10.27 0.89 -4.40
N LEU A 384 9.92 1.36 -5.60
CA LEU A 384 10.56 2.50 -6.25
C LEU A 384 9.52 3.54 -6.68
N GLY A 385 9.75 4.80 -6.31
CA GLY A 385 8.88 5.90 -6.67
C GLY A 385 9.09 6.40 -8.09
N THR A 386 8.00 6.46 -8.85
CA THR A 386 7.99 6.91 -10.25
C THR A 386 7.79 8.40 -10.40
N ALA A 387 7.05 9.01 -9.49
CA ALA A 387 6.65 10.42 -9.52
C ALA A 387 6.34 10.93 -8.11
N ASP A 388 6.26 12.25 -7.95
CA ASP A 388 5.64 12.83 -6.76
C ASP A 388 4.12 12.84 -6.95
N VAL A 389 3.45 11.88 -6.30
CA VAL A 389 2.00 11.73 -6.29
C VAL A 389 1.45 12.27 -4.97
N TYR A 390 0.43 13.09 -5.04
CA TYR A 390 -0.15 13.74 -3.86
C TYR A 390 -1.61 13.34 -3.69
N ASN A 391 -2.04 13.15 -2.44
CA ASN A 391 -3.42 12.87 -2.05
C ASN A 391 -4.02 11.66 -2.77
N MET A 392 -3.24 10.57 -2.91
CA MET A 392 -3.71 9.31 -3.47
C MET A 392 -5.05 8.88 -2.85
N HIS A 393 -5.81 8.05 -3.54
CA HIS A 393 -7.11 7.53 -3.12
C HIS A 393 -8.18 8.61 -2.86
N SER A 394 -8.03 9.79 -3.46
CA SER A 394 -8.99 10.89 -3.28
C SER A 394 -9.25 11.69 -4.56
N GLU A 395 -10.33 12.48 -4.54
CA GLU A 395 -10.64 13.46 -5.59
C GLU A 395 -9.57 14.57 -5.75
N ARG A 396 -8.63 14.67 -4.80
CA ARG A 396 -7.53 15.64 -4.80
C ARG A 396 -6.23 15.05 -5.31
N GLU A 397 -6.25 13.82 -5.78
CA GLU A 397 -5.07 13.17 -6.33
C GLU A 397 -4.52 13.98 -7.51
N LYS A 398 -3.22 14.17 -7.50
CA LYS A 398 -2.47 14.84 -8.54
C LYS A 398 -1.05 14.32 -8.62
N VAL A 399 -0.47 14.36 -9.81
CA VAL A 399 0.93 14.02 -10.06
C VAL A 399 1.68 15.21 -10.62
N ASP A 400 2.90 15.45 -10.15
CA ASP A 400 3.84 16.39 -10.77
C ASP A 400 4.47 15.71 -12.00
N TYR A 401 4.13 16.21 -13.22
CA TYR A 401 4.62 15.59 -14.45
C TYR A 401 6.12 15.74 -14.65
N LYS A 402 6.74 16.78 -14.09
CA LYS A 402 8.21 16.96 -14.18
C LYS A 402 8.93 15.94 -13.30
N SER A 403 8.40 15.71 -12.10
CA SER A 403 8.91 14.66 -11.23
C SER A 403 8.72 13.29 -11.88
N PHE A 404 7.59 13.04 -12.56
CA PHE A 404 7.32 11.81 -13.29
C PHE A 404 8.33 11.55 -14.42
N LEU A 405 8.63 12.57 -15.24
CA LEU A 405 9.68 12.47 -16.25
C LEU A 405 11.06 12.18 -15.63
N LYS A 406 11.34 12.79 -14.48
CA LYS A 406 12.60 12.62 -13.76
C LYS A 406 12.69 11.24 -13.09
N GLY A 407 11.60 10.75 -12.51
CA GLY A 407 11.52 9.40 -11.94
C GLY A 407 11.75 8.31 -13.00
N TYR A 408 11.17 8.49 -14.19
CA TYR A 408 11.47 7.60 -15.31
C TYR A 408 12.96 7.61 -15.69
N GLU A 409 13.61 8.77 -15.70
CA GLU A 409 15.06 8.87 -15.96
C GLU A 409 15.87 8.05 -14.94
N VAL A 410 15.46 8.03 -13.68
CA VAL A 410 16.08 7.18 -12.65
C VAL A 410 15.89 5.70 -12.98
N ILE A 411 14.65 5.28 -13.31
CA ILE A 411 14.32 3.89 -13.66
C ILE A 411 15.14 3.43 -14.87
N GLU A 412 15.20 4.23 -15.92
CA GLU A 412 15.97 3.92 -17.12
C GLU A 412 17.47 3.81 -16.81
N ASN A 413 18.04 4.79 -16.10
CA ASN A 413 19.43 4.77 -15.67
C ASN A 413 19.75 3.58 -14.78
N LEU A 414 18.82 3.18 -13.89
CA LEU A 414 18.98 2.01 -13.05
C LEU A 414 19.07 0.74 -13.90
N PHE A 415 18.14 0.55 -14.84
CA PHE A 415 18.18 -0.62 -15.74
C PHE A 415 19.45 -0.67 -16.57
N TYR A 416 19.90 0.46 -17.13
CA TYR A 416 21.17 0.54 -17.86
C TYR A 416 22.37 0.23 -16.97
N SER A 417 22.41 0.76 -15.75
CA SER A 417 23.48 0.52 -14.79
C SER A 417 23.58 -0.95 -14.37
N LEU A 418 22.42 -1.61 -14.17
CA LEU A 418 22.35 -3.03 -13.85
C LEU A 418 22.79 -3.95 -15.01
N ASN A 419 22.81 -3.42 -16.22
CA ASN A 419 23.19 -4.12 -17.44
C ASN A 419 24.49 -3.58 -18.09
N SER A 420 25.24 -2.74 -17.37
CA SER A 420 26.54 -2.23 -17.82
C SER A 420 27.70 -3.22 -17.67
#